data_ac7bbe92bf2d7e8605d0ec465a11965b
#
_entry.id   ac7bbe92bf2d7e8605d0ec465a11965b
#
_cell.length_a   1.000
_cell.length_b   1.000
_cell.length_c   1.000
_cell.angle_alpha   90.00
_cell.angle_beta   90.00
_cell.angle_gamma   90.00
#
_symmetry.space_group_name_H-M   'P 1'
#
loop_
_entity.id
_entity.type
_entity.pdbx_description
1 polymer ?
#
loop_
_entity_poly.entity_id
_entity_poly.type
_entity_poly.pdbx_seq_one_letter_code
_entity_poly.pdbx_strand_id
1 'polypeptide(L)'
;MRFSRFLFSLVLLALTACNTNNNEEQSLYIISTNDMHASIEAMPRLATLVKEYEALGEVVVVDSGDRVTGNAYVDDDHRPGVPMIELMNEIGYDVVTLGNHEFDKGHDALNAMVEASDFEWVCANMTDLKDGSKIKPYTTLSVAGIDLGIVGVVDTDFGGRPMGGDASYVNFSFTDDRTTSYEVCQEVAPHHDYTILLSHMGYDGDKRLAEMQPACNWIAGGHSHDIVGEDIGTVHLSQNRKDIRYVTIAHLKTKGGEVVSAEFKQVELKDYEEDSGVRAIVDYIKAFDPTLNSVITRANARATKDGFANFTVDALMAYPYADGFEPEIAIYHYGGVRLSEIPEGKVKRVDILNNDPFVSTIYIGEMALAEIRQFILDKYNNGTAERPDKESHYAYFRANVPYEIVLGNEPETAPDAVDIRFDIEERTYRVAMCNYIAENYINKELVANKLRPISTTVREAMLYLMESYGDEGFTPNNTVLQTEVTK
;
A
#
# COMPACT_ATOMS: atom_id res chain seq x y z
N MET A 1 19.17 -23.07 -11.60
CA MET A 1 19.03 -24.43 -12.16
C MET A 1 17.60 -24.60 -12.61
N ARG A 2 17.33 -24.54 -13.90
CA ARG A 2 15.96 -24.67 -14.43
C ARG A 2 15.54 -26.13 -14.36
N PHE A 3 14.52 -26.45 -13.58
CA PHE A 3 13.83 -27.73 -13.67
C PHE A 3 12.84 -27.69 -14.82
N SER A 4 13.21 -28.35 -15.93
CA SER A 4 12.35 -28.58 -17.07
C SER A 4 11.34 -29.67 -16.72
N ARG A 5 10.04 -29.32 -16.68
CA ARG A 5 8.96 -30.31 -16.67
C ARG A 5 8.74 -30.81 -18.10
N PHE A 6 9.28 -31.98 -18.43
CA PHE A 6 8.85 -32.75 -19.59
C PHE A 6 7.61 -33.56 -19.20
N LEU A 7 6.44 -33.11 -19.62
CA LEU A 7 5.24 -33.93 -19.66
C LEU A 7 5.20 -34.70 -20.97
N PHE A 8 5.14 -36.01 -20.88
CA PHE A 8 4.83 -36.90 -22.00
C PHE A 8 3.33 -36.80 -22.29
N SER A 9 2.96 -36.09 -23.36
CA SER A 9 1.59 -36.06 -23.86
C SER A 9 1.36 -37.25 -24.78
N LEU A 10 0.59 -38.21 -24.34
CA LEU A 10 0.00 -39.23 -25.18
C LEU A 10 -1.26 -38.64 -25.82
N VAL A 11 -1.19 -38.28 -27.09
CA VAL A 11 -2.34 -37.81 -27.87
C VAL A 11 -3.23 -39.01 -28.16
N LEU A 12 -4.39 -39.09 -27.49
CA LEU A 12 -5.51 -39.90 -27.89
C LEU A 12 -6.57 -38.93 -28.46
N LEU A 13 -6.66 -38.80 -29.77
CA LEU A 13 -7.77 -38.13 -30.43
C LEU A 13 -9.02 -39.01 -30.26
N ALA A 14 -9.88 -38.68 -29.32
CA ALA A 14 -11.27 -39.10 -29.33
C ALA A 14 -12.12 -37.85 -29.57
N LEU A 15 -12.52 -37.67 -30.85
CA LEU A 15 -13.61 -36.76 -31.21
C LEU A 15 -14.91 -37.36 -30.65
N THR A 16 -15.22 -37.05 -29.40
CA THR A 16 -16.59 -37.07 -28.88
C THR A 16 -17.02 -35.61 -28.81
N ALA A 17 -17.92 -35.22 -29.75
CA ALA A 17 -18.74 -34.04 -29.54
C ALA A 17 -19.58 -34.30 -28.26
N CYS A 18 -19.05 -33.94 -27.11
CA CYS A 18 -19.86 -33.80 -25.93
C CYS A 18 -20.65 -32.51 -26.10
N ASN A 19 -21.93 -32.67 -26.40
CA ASN A 19 -22.95 -31.70 -26.06
C ASN A 19 -23.00 -31.68 -24.50
N THR A 20 -22.13 -30.93 -23.89
CA THR A 20 -22.22 -30.68 -22.43
C THR A 20 -23.47 -29.86 -22.24
N ASN A 21 -24.46 -30.47 -21.60
CA ASN A 21 -25.60 -29.75 -21.05
C ASN A 21 -25.06 -28.65 -20.12
N ASN A 22 -24.98 -27.40 -20.63
CA ASN A 22 -24.63 -26.18 -19.88
C ASN A 22 -25.64 -25.84 -18.76
N ASN A 23 -26.38 -26.83 -18.27
CA ASN A 23 -27.48 -26.64 -17.33
C ASN A 23 -27.17 -27.10 -15.91
N GLU A 24 -25.95 -27.58 -15.65
CA GLU A 24 -25.49 -27.87 -14.28
C GLU A 24 -24.97 -26.59 -13.64
N GLU A 25 -25.31 -26.40 -12.36
CA GLU A 25 -24.82 -25.28 -11.54
C GLU A 25 -23.34 -25.50 -11.25
N GLN A 26 -22.52 -24.47 -11.48
CA GLN A 26 -21.09 -24.47 -11.19
C GLN A 26 -20.79 -23.45 -10.09
N SER A 27 -19.75 -23.68 -9.32
CA SER A 27 -19.24 -22.75 -8.31
C SER A 27 -17.94 -22.11 -8.80
N LEU A 28 -17.93 -20.77 -8.76
CA LEU A 28 -16.73 -19.95 -9.00
C LEU A 28 -16.45 -19.16 -7.72
N TYR A 29 -15.22 -19.24 -7.24
CA TYR A 29 -14.74 -18.47 -6.12
C TYR A 29 -13.74 -17.42 -6.63
N ILE A 30 -14.01 -16.14 -6.34
CA ILE A 30 -13.09 -15.06 -6.67
C ILE A 30 -12.50 -14.52 -5.37
N ILE A 31 -11.18 -14.64 -5.21
CA ILE A 31 -10.44 -14.24 -4.02
C ILE A 31 -9.75 -12.93 -4.30
N SER A 32 -10.09 -11.87 -3.55
CA SER A 32 -9.52 -10.54 -3.74
C SER A 32 -8.61 -10.14 -2.58
N THR A 33 -7.42 -9.65 -2.94
CA THR A 33 -6.46 -8.97 -2.05
C THR A 33 -6.29 -7.51 -2.45
N ASN A 34 -5.70 -6.72 -1.55
CA ASN A 34 -5.30 -5.33 -1.76
C ASN A 34 -4.25 -4.92 -0.73
N ASP A 35 -3.47 -3.87 -1.01
CA ASP A 35 -2.55 -3.24 -0.06
C ASP A 35 -1.67 -4.26 0.67
N MET A 36 -1.07 -5.18 -0.09
CA MET A 36 -0.25 -6.24 0.46
C MET A 36 1.05 -5.73 1.07
N HIS A 37 1.58 -4.59 0.58
CA HIS A 37 2.78 -3.91 1.10
C HIS A 37 3.94 -4.87 1.39
N ALA A 38 4.22 -5.76 0.43
CA ALA A 38 5.30 -6.75 0.52
C ALA A 38 5.22 -7.65 1.77
N SER A 39 4.01 -7.96 2.26
CA SER A 39 3.77 -8.81 3.43
C SER A 39 4.01 -10.29 3.11
N ILE A 40 5.25 -10.63 2.72
CA ILE A 40 5.64 -11.98 2.30
C ILE A 40 5.37 -13.06 3.36
N GLU A 41 5.35 -12.69 4.65
CA GLU A 41 5.05 -13.62 5.76
C GLU A 41 3.59 -14.10 5.78
N ALA A 42 2.68 -13.37 5.15
CA ALA A 42 1.26 -13.78 5.06
C ALA A 42 0.97 -14.67 3.84
N MET A 43 1.85 -14.65 2.83
CA MET A 43 1.67 -15.39 1.57
C MET A 43 1.50 -16.90 1.75
N PRO A 44 2.21 -17.60 2.68
CA PRO A 44 1.99 -19.02 2.90
C PRO A 44 0.58 -19.37 3.39
N ARG A 45 -0.05 -18.49 4.20
CA ARG A 45 -1.44 -18.68 4.67
C ARG A 45 -2.44 -18.42 3.56
N LEU A 46 -2.18 -17.40 2.73
CA LEU A 46 -3.00 -17.13 1.55
C LEU A 46 -2.98 -18.33 0.58
N ALA A 47 -1.82 -18.94 0.35
CA ALA A 47 -1.70 -20.11 -0.48
C ALA A 47 -2.55 -21.30 0.04
N THR A 48 -2.59 -21.50 1.34
CA THR A 48 -3.46 -22.53 1.93
C THR A 48 -4.94 -22.22 1.69
N LEU A 49 -5.36 -20.96 1.90
CA LEU A 49 -6.72 -20.54 1.63
C LEU A 49 -7.09 -20.78 0.15
N VAL A 50 -6.26 -20.36 -0.80
CA VAL A 50 -6.52 -20.55 -2.24
C VAL A 50 -6.70 -22.04 -2.55
N LYS A 51 -5.80 -22.91 -2.10
CA LYS A 51 -5.89 -24.38 -2.29
C LYS A 51 -7.16 -25.01 -1.69
N GLU A 52 -7.62 -24.50 -0.55
CA GLU A 52 -8.89 -24.97 0.04
C GLU A 52 -10.08 -24.65 -0.86
N TYR A 53 -10.09 -23.47 -1.51
CA TYR A 53 -11.16 -23.10 -2.43
C TYR A 53 -11.04 -23.78 -3.79
N GLU A 54 -9.84 -24.03 -4.29
CA GLU A 54 -9.61 -24.86 -5.50
C GLU A 54 -10.19 -26.28 -5.35
N ALA A 55 -10.20 -26.82 -4.13
CA ALA A 55 -10.83 -28.12 -3.85
C ALA A 55 -12.37 -28.06 -3.87
N LEU A 56 -12.98 -26.86 -3.87
CA LEU A 56 -14.44 -26.66 -3.85
C LEU A 56 -15.01 -26.27 -5.23
N GLY A 57 -14.22 -25.68 -6.12
CA GLY A 57 -14.66 -25.26 -7.44
C GLY A 57 -13.57 -24.52 -8.22
N GLU A 58 -13.96 -23.83 -9.29
CA GLU A 58 -13.06 -22.94 -10.02
C GLU A 58 -12.69 -21.73 -9.13
N VAL A 59 -11.42 -21.28 -9.21
CA VAL A 59 -10.93 -20.15 -8.45
C VAL A 59 -10.30 -19.13 -9.38
N VAL A 60 -10.55 -17.84 -9.12
CA VAL A 60 -9.87 -16.69 -9.70
C VAL A 60 -9.31 -15.84 -8.56
N VAL A 61 -8.02 -15.49 -8.63
CA VAL A 61 -7.36 -14.67 -7.61
C VAL A 61 -7.01 -13.30 -8.21
N VAL A 62 -7.49 -12.23 -7.57
CA VAL A 62 -7.30 -10.86 -8.06
C VAL A 62 -6.67 -9.97 -6.99
N ASP A 63 -6.01 -8.88 -7.43
CA ASP A 63 -5.40 -7.91 -6.51
C ASP A 63 -5.66 -6.47 -6.93
N SER A 64 -6.02 -5.63 -5.98
CA SER A 64 -6.38 -4.23 -6.18
C SER A 64 -5.24 -3.25 -5.90
N GLY A 65 -3.97 -3.65 -6.11
CA GLY A 65 -2.80 -2.77 -6.07
C GLY A 65 -2.11 -2.66 -4.72
N ASP A 66 -1.00 -1.91 -4.70
CA ASP A 66 -0.11 -1.72 -3.54
C ASP A 66 0.42 -3.05 -2.98
N ARG A 67 0.92 -3.91 -3.88
CA ARG A 67 1.52 -5.20 -3.48
C ARG A 67 2.96 -5.10 -3.00
N VAL A 68 3.65 -4.01 -3.34
CA VAL A 68 5.04 -3.71 -2.97
C VAL A 68 5.13 -2.54 -1.99
N THR A 69 6.32 -2.13 -1.61
CA THR A 69 6.62 -1.04 -0.68
C THR A 69 6.14 -1.31 0.75
N GLY A 70 7.01 -1.93 1.52
CA GLY A 70 6.77 -2.24 2.95
C GLY A 70 7.79 -3.20 3.53
N ASN A 71 8.62 -3.87 2.70
CA ASN A 71 9.54 -4.87 3.17
C ASN A 71 10.84 -4.88 2.36
N ALA A 72 11.97 -4.58 3.01
CA ALA A 72 13.26 -4.48 2.36
C ALA A 72 13.72 -5.78 1.67
N TYR A 73 13.22 -6.95 2.07
CA TYR A 73 13.49 -8.20 1.34
C TYR A 73 12.92 -8.21 -0.08
N VAL A 74 11.91 -7.39 -0.34
CA VAL A 74 11.24 -7.23 -1.65
C VAL A 74 11.70 -5.94 -2.32
N ASP A 75 11.69 -4.84 -1.56
CA ASP A 75 11.85 -3.48 -2.07
C ASP A 75 13.30 -3.12 -2.39
N ASP A 76 14.26 -3.73 -1.69
CA ASP A 76 15.70 -3.51 -1.85
C ASP A 76 16.38 -4.69 -2.58
N ASP A 77 15.60 -5.64 -3.14
CA ASP A 77 16.13 -6.67 -4.04
C ASP A 77 16.75 -6.03 -5.29
N HIS A 78 17.69 -6.71 -5.93
CA HIS A 78 18.29 -6.26 -7.19
C HIS A 78 17.27 -6.10 -8.34
N ARG A 79 16.10 -6.70 -8.22
CA ARG A 79 14.90 -6.53 -9.04
C ARG A 79 13.73 -6.12 -8.11
N PRO A 80 13.64 -4.82 -7.72
CA PRO A 80 12.66 -4.38 -6.74
C PRO A 80 11.24 -4.82 -7.10
N GLY A 81 10.53 -5.38 -6.12
CA GLY A 81 9.16 -5.89 -6.28
C GLY A 81 9.05 -7.32 -6.82
N VAL A 82 10.02 -7.78 -7.64
CA VAL A 82 9.95 -9.11 -8.29
C VAL A 82 9.82 -10.28 -7.31
N PRO A 83 10.48 -10.31 -6.13
CA PRO A 83 10.27 -11.39 -5.17
C PRO A 83 8.80 -11.56 -4.73
N MET A 84 8.02 -10.46 -4.66
CA MET A 84 6.58 -10.55 -4.39
C MET A 84 5.83 -11.15 -5.56
N ILE A 85 6.19 -10.78 -6.79
CA ILE A 85 5.59 -11.34 -8.00
C ILE A 85 5.83 -12.86 -8.11
N GLU A 86 7.05 -13.32 -7.76
CA GLU A 86 7.37 -14.75 -7.75
C GLU A 86 6.47 -15.53 -6.75
N LEU A 87 6.16 -14.95 -5.59
CA LEU A 87 5.19 -15.53 -4.64
C LEU A 87 3.75 -15.52 -5.18
N MET A 88 3.36 -14.44 -5.86
CA MET A 88 2.02 -14.34 -6.48
C MET A 88 1.85 -15.34 -7.62
N ASN A 89 2.87 -15.56 -8.44
CA ASN A 89 2.88 -16.60 -9.48
C ASN A 89 2.73 -18.01 -8.89
N GLU A 90 3.41 -18.30 -7.76
CA GLU A 90 3.29 -19.61 -7.09
C GLU A 90 1.90 -19.85 -6.48
N ILE A 91 1.23 -18.78 -6.02
CA ILE A 91 -0.14 -18.85 -5.46
C ILE A 91 -1.17 -18.99 -6.59
N GLY A 92 -0.89 -18.47 -7.77
CA GLY A 92 -1.78 -18.53 -8.93
C GLY A 92 -2.71 -17.33 -9.04
N TYR A 93 -2.17 -16.10 -8.93
CA TYR A 93 -2.93 -14.90 -9.28
C TYR A 93 -3.27 -14.88 -10.77
N ASP A 94 -4.42 -14.30 -11.11
CA ASP A 94 -4.94 -14.21 -12.49
C ASP A 94 -4.93 -12.78 -13.03
N VAL A 95 -5.44 -11.81 -12.27
CA VAL A 95 -5.54 -10.42 -12.72
C VAL A 95 -5.26 -9.45 -11.58
N VAL A 96 -4.48 -8.41 -11.87
CA VAL A 96 -4.12 -7.39 -10.89
C VAL A 96 -4.25 -5.98 -11.48
N THR A 97 -4.56 -4.97 -10.63
CA THR A 97 -4.44 -3.57 -11.02
C THR A 97 -3.20 -2.92 -10.41
N LEU A 98 -2.97 -1.64 -10.69
CA LEU A 98 -1.93 -0.83 -10.08
C LEU A 98 -2.46 -0.12 -8.84
N GLY A 99 -1.60 0.03 -7.82
CA GLY A 99 -1.75 1.04 -6.79
C GLY A 99 -0.67 2.13 -6.96
N ASN A 100 -0.59 3.08 -6.04
CA ASN A 100 0.41 4.14 -6.12
C ASN A 100 1.83 3.63 -5.81
N HIS A 101 1.97 2.58 -5.03
CA HIS A 101 3.28 2.03 -4.65
C HIS A 101 3.97 1.19 -5.73
N GLU A 102 3.27 0.73 -6.75
CA GLU A 102 3.89 0.09 -7.92
C GLU A 102 4.84 1.04 -8.66
N PHE A 103 4.68 2.36 -8.50
CA PHE A 103 5.52 3.37 -9.14
C PHE A 103 6.72 3.82 -8.31
N ASP A 104 6.83 3.46 -7.03
CA ASP A 104 7.84 3.99 -6.10
C ASP A 104 9.28 3.79 -6.55
N LYS A 105 9.57 2.66 -7.20
CA LYS A 105 10.91 2.33 -7.72
C LYS A 105 11.09 2.71 -9.19
N GLY A 106 10.12 3.45 -9.75
CA GLY A 106 10.14 3.98 -11.11
C GLY A 106 9.76 2.97 -12.18
N HIS A 107 9.77 3.45 -13.42
CA HIS A 107 9.28 2.73 -14.59
C HIS A 107 9.96 1.37 -14.82
N ASP A 108 11.28 1.28 -14.67
CA ASP A 108 12.02 0.06 -14.99
C ASP A 108 11.72 -1.06 -13.98
N ALA A 109 11.47 -0.72 -12.70
CA ALA A 109 11.05 -1.66 -11.68
C ALA A 109 9.63 -2.18 -11.94
N LEU A 110 8.69 -1.28 -12.27
CA LEU A 110 7.33 -1.68 -12.67
C LEU A 110 7.36 -2.64 -13.87
N ASN A 111 8.12 -2.32 -14.91
CA ASN A 111 8.25 -3.20 -16.07
C ASN A 111 8.86 -4.56 -15.72
N ALA A 112 9.86 -4.60 -14.82
CA ALA A 112 10.43 -5.87 -14.36
C ALA A 112 9.40 -6.74 -13.62
N MET A 113 8.52 -6.14 -12.81
CA MET A 113 7.40 -6.84 -12.19
C MET A 113 6.40 -7.38 -13.21
N VAL A 114 6.00 -6.54 -14.18
CA VAL A 114 5.07 -6.95 -15.25
C VAL A 114 5.65 -8.06 -16.13
N GLU A 115 6.95 -8.01 -16.44
CA GLU A 115 7.63 -9.05 -17.22
C GLU A 115 7.79 -10.37 -16.44
N ALA A 116 7.93 -10.31 -15.13
CA ALA A 116 8.08 -11.48 -14.26
C ALA A 116 6.73 -12.15 -13.94
N SER A 117 5.61 -11.52 -14.24
CA SER A 117 4.27 -12.00 -13.89
C SER A 117 3.76 -13.07 -14.87
N ASP A 118 3.14 -14.10 -14.32
CA ASP A 118 2.38 -15.11 -15.05
C ASP A 118 0.88 -14.74 -15.16
N PHE A 119 0.47 -13.56 -14.66
CA PHE A 119 -0.88 -13.04 -14.59
C PHE A 119 -1.05 -11.72 -15.37
N GLU A 120 -2.30 -11.32 -15.61
CA GLU A 120 -2.63 -10.11 -16.37
C GLU A 120 -2.61 -8.85 -15.50
N TRP A 121 -2.13 -7.75 -16.07
CA TRP A 121 -2.17 -6.43 -15.44
C TRP A 121 -3.18 -5.55 -16.16
N VAL A 122 -4.04 -4.87 -15.40
CA VAL A 122 -5.07 -3.96 -15.90
C VAL A 122 -5.01 -2.60 -15.22
N CYS A 123 -5.11 -1.51 -16.00
CA CYS A 123 -5.28 -0.15 -15.49
C CYS A 123 -5.81 0.74 -16.62
N ALA A 124 -7.07 1.16 -16.52
CA ALA A 124 -7.77 1.87 -17.59
C ALA A 124 -7.40 3.36 -17.66
N ASN A 125 -7.01 3.96 -16.54
CA ASN A 125 -6.72 5.38 -16.45
C ASN A 125 -5.23 5.74 -16.52
N MET A 126 -4.36 4.78 -16.82
CA MET A 126 -2.92 4.99 -16.96
C MET A 126 -2.48 4.74 -18.41
N THR A 127 -1.60 5.61 -18.91
CA THR A 127 -0.89 5.42 -20.17
C THR A 127 0.61 5.43 -19.92
N ASP A 128 1.30 4.36 -20.29
CA ASP A 128 2.76 4.32 -20.32
C ASP A 128 3.23 5.09 -21.57
N LEU A 129 4.06 6.10 -21.36
CA LEU A 129 4.61 6.97 -22.42
C LEU A 129 5.83 6.35 -23.11
N LYS A 130 6.37 5.24 -22.59
CA LYS A 130 7.35 4.40 -23.23
C LYS A 130 6.63 3.28 -23.98
N ASP A 131 7.09 2.94 -25.16
CA ASP A 131 6.50 1.87 -25.98
C ASP A 131 6.61 0.49 -25.28
N GLY A 132 5.54 -0.31 -25.38
CA GLY A 132 5.58 -1.73 -25.05
C GLY A 132 4.92 -2.16 -23.74
N SER A 133 4.13 -1.30 -23.10
CA SER A 133 3.36 -1.70 -21.91
C SER A 133 2.46 -2.90 -22.19
N LYS A 134 2.51 -3.90 -21.29
CA LYS A 134 1.60 -5.06 -21.26
C LYS A 134 0.35 -4.80 -20.43
N ILE A 135 0.24 -3.62 -19.79
CA ILE A 135 -0.91 -3.24 -18.96
C ILE A 135 -2.05 -2.81 -19.88
N LYS A 136 -3.20 -3.45 -19.72
CA LYS A 136 -4.40 -3.23 -20.53
C LYS A 136 -5.44 -2.43 -19.73
N PRO A 137 -6.41 -1.77 -20.39
CA PRO A 137 -7.52 -1.14 -19.67
C PRO A 137 -8.36 -2.15 -18.89
N TYR A 138 -8.60 -3.31 -19.45
CA TYR A 138 -9.35 -4.42 -18.88
C TYR A 138 -8.93 -5.75 -19.54
N THR A 139 -9.37 -6.86 -18.95
CA THR A 139 -9.22 -8.20 -19.53
C THR A 139 -10.50 -9.00 -19.38
N THR A 140 -10.60 -10.11 -20.11
CA THR A 140 -11.70 -11.07 -20.04
C THR A 140 -11.17 -12.43 -19.62
N LEU A 141 -11.79 -13.03 -18.59
CA LEU A 141 -11.55 -14.42 -18.21
C LEU A 141 -12.80 -15.25 -18.44
N SER A 142 -12.69 -16.32 -19.23
CA SER A 142 -13.76 -17.29 -19.41
C SER A 142 -13.57 -18.43 -18.41
N VAL A 143 -14.44 -18.52 -17.41
CA VAL A 143 -14.33 -19.47 -16.28
C VAL A 143 -15.73 -19.87 -15.78
N ALA A 144 -15.91 -21.10 -15.34
CA ALA A 144 -17.19 -21.63 -14.83
C ALA A 144 -18.39 -21.36 -15.77
N GLY A 145 -18.13 -21.34 -17.08
CA GLY A 145 -19.14 -21.16 -18.14
C GLY A 145 -19.63 -19.72 -18.33
N ILE A 146 -18.99 -18.72 -17.73
CA ILE A 146 -19.27 -17.29 -17.88
C ILE A 146 -18.02 -16.52 -18.32
N ASP A 147 -18.22 -15.33 -18.86
CA ASP A 147 -17.18 -14.36 -19.17
C ASP A 147 -17.13 -13.25 -18.11
N LEU A 148 -16.02 -13.17 -17.37
CA LEU A 148 -15.73 -12.10 -16.42
C LEU A 148 -15.03 -10.94 -17.14
N GLY A 149 -15.58 -9.72 -17.05
CA GLY A 149 -14.90 -8.50 -17.44
C GLY A 149 -14.19 -7.91 -16.21
N ILE A 150 -12.86 -7.78 -16.25
CA ILE A 150 -12.08 -7.25 -15.12
C ILE A 150 -11.37 -5.98 -15.55
N VAL A 151 -11.81 -4.85 -14.98
CA VAL A 151 -11.30 -3.50 -15.24
C VAL A 151 -10.37 -3.11 -14.08
N GLY A 152 -9.31 -2.35 -14.34
CA GLY A 152 -8.44 -1.80 -13.30
C GLY A 152 -8.40 -0.29 -13.32
N VAL A 153 -8.18 0.34 -12.15
CA VAL A 153 -8.01 1.79 -12.02
C VAL A 153 -7.13 2.12 -10.80
N VAL A 154 -6.35 3.21 -10.91
CA VAL A 154 -5.53 3.75 -9.83
C VAL A 154 -5.96 5.19 -9.52
N ASP A 155 -5.85 5.61 -8.24
CA ASP A 155 -6.16 6.95 -7.73
C ASP A 155 -5.45 8.06 -8.51
N THR A 156 -6.12 9.20 -8.70
CA THR A 156 -5.58 10.41 -9.32
C THR A 156 -5.88 11.69 -8.53
N ASP A 157 -6.34 11.57 -7.30
CA ASP A 157 -6.70 12.72 -6.45
C ASP A 157 -5.47 13.56 -6.05
N PHE A 158 -4.26 13.07 -6.24
CA PHE A 158 -3.02 13.81 -5.95
C PHE A 158 -2.54 14.64 -7.17
N GLY A 159 -3.30 15.67 -7.51
CA GLY A 159 -2.95 16.58 -8.60
C GLY A 159 -3.03 15.97 -10.00
N GLY A 160 -3.94 15.03 -10.21
CA GLY A 160 -4.18 14.33 -11.48
C GLY A 160 -3.27 13.11 -11.71
N ARG A 161 -2.68 12.57 -10.65
CA ARG A 161 -1.87 11.34 -10.63
C ARG A 161 -1.95 10.64 -9.28
N PRO A 162 -1.48 9.39 -9.15
CA PRO A 162 -1.38 8.71 -7.87
C PRO A 162 -0.43 9.43 -6.89
N MET A 163 -0.65 9.23 -5.59
CA MET A 163 0.20 9.77 -4.54
C MET A 163 1.62 9.21 -4.66
N GLY A 164 2.63 10.09 -4.59
CA GLY A 164 4.05 9.72 -4.64
C GLY A 164 4.94 10.85 -5.10
N GLY A 165 6.24 10.59 -5.29
CA GLY A 165 7.21 11.56 -5.78
C GLY A 165 7.07 11.82 -7.28
N ASP A 166 7.22 13.07 -7.73
CA ASP A 166 7.09 13.46 -9.15
C ASP A 166 8.00 12.62 -10.07
N ALA A 167 9.19 12.25 -9.61
CA ALA A 167 10.15 11.48 -10.39
C ALA A 167 9.65 10.07 -10.77
N SER A 168 8.77 9.48 -9.97
CA SER A 168 8.19 8.16 -10.22
C SER A 168 7.24 8.14 -11.42
N TYR A 169 6.65 9.29 -11.77
CA TYR A 169 5.59 9.40 -12.76
C TYR A 169 5.99 10.03 -14.10
N VAL A 170 7.25 10.40 -14.29
CA VAL A 170 7.72 11.10 -15.52
C VAL A 170 7.46 10.36 -16.83
N ASN A 171 7.26 9.05 -16.78
CA ASN A 171 7.00 8.19 -17.93
C ASN A 171 5.54 7.78 -18.08
N PHE A 172 4.65 8.35 -17.27
CA PHE A 172 3.24 7.98 -17.24
C PHE A 172 2.34 9.20 -17.38
N SER A 173 1.16 9.01 -17.93
CA SER A 173 0.07 9.99 -17.89
C SER A 173 -1.20 9.30 -17.40
N PHE A 174 -2.06 10.08 -16.74
CA PHE A 174 -3.28 9.57 -16.11
C PHE A 174 -4.48 10.38 -16.57
N THR A 175 -5.63 9.71 -16.68
CA THR A 175 -6.95 10.34 -16.80
C THR A 175 -7.67 10.25 -15.46
N ASP A 176 -8.69 11.07 -15.27
CA ASP A 176 -9.50 11.08 -14.03
C ASP A 176 -10.03 9.68 -13.71
N ASP A 177 -9.73 9.21 -12.53
CA ASP A 177 -9.99 7.84 -12.09
C ASP A 177 -11.49 7.49 -12.08
N ARG A 178 -12.32 8.35 -11.51
CA ARG A 178 -13.76 8.13 -11.38
C ARG A 178 -14.49 8.17 -12.71
N THR A 179 -14.18 9.18 -13.53
CA THR A 179 -14.76 9.30 -14.87
C THR A 179 -14.39 8.12 -15.72
N THR A 180 -13.09 7.75 -15.75
CA THR A 180 -12.61 6.60 -16.53
C THR A 180 -13.22 5.30 -16.05
N SER A 181 -13.30 5.07 -14.72
CA SER A 181 -13.92 3.87 -14.15
C SER A 181 -15.38 3.73 -14.58
N TYR A 182 -16.15 4.82 -14.49
CA TYR A 182 -17.54 4.80 -14.90
C TYR A 182 -17.68 4.48 -16.39
N GLU A 183 -16.94 5.18 -17.25
CA GLU A 183 -17.01 5.00 -18.73
C GLU A 183 -16.60 3.61 -19.17
N VAL A 184 -15.47 3.09 -18.65
CA VAL A 184 -14.98 1.76 -19.03
C VAL A 184 -15.88 0.64 -18.51
N CYS A 185 -16.42 0.75 -17.28
CA CYS A 185 -17.42 -0.20 -16.81
C CYS A 185 -18.67 -0.22 -17.68
N GLN A 186 -19.16 0.94 -18.15
CA GLN A 186 -20.29 1.01 -19.08
C GLN A 186 -19.97 0.37 -20.44
N GLU A 187 -18.73 0.46 -20.90
CA GLU A 187 -18.28 -0.17 -22.16
C GLU A 187 -18.15 -1.69 -22.02
N VAL A 188 -17.58 -2.17 -20.91
CA VAL A 188 -17.22 -3.59 -20.71
C VAL A 188 -18.44 -4.44 -20.34
N ALA A 189 -19.29 -3.97 -19.43
CA ALA A 189 -20.39 -4.76 -18.88
C ALA A 189 -21.38 -5.35 -19.91
N PRO A 190 -21.76 -4.66 -21.00
CA PRO A 190 -22.68 -5.25 -21.99
C PRO A 190 -22.14 -6.49 -22.73
N HIS A 191 -20.84 -6.77 -22.60
CA HIS A 191 -20.14 -7.85 -23.29
C HIS A 191 -19.70 -8.99 -22.37
N HIS A 192 -20.03 -8.90 -21.06
CA HIS A 192 -19.61 -9.86 -20.05
C HIS A 192 -20.77 -10.24 -19.15
N ASP A 193 -20.73 -11.44 -18.59
CA ASP A 193 -21.77 -11.97 -17.68
C ASP A 193 -21.63 -11.40 -16.27
N TYR A 194 -20.43 -11.00 -15.89
CA TYR A 194 -20.11 -10.36 -14.62
C TYR A 194 -18.92 -9.41 -14.75
N THR A 195 -19.03 -8.21 -14.24
CA THR A 195 -18.00 -7.18 -14.36
C THR A 195 -17.46 -6.79 -12.98
N ILE A 196 -16.13 -6.85 -12.83
CA ILE A 196 -15.40 -6.50 -11.62
C ILE A 196 -14.53 -5.28 -11.91
N LEU A 197 -14.57 -4.29 -11.04
CA LEU A 197 -13.61 -3.19 -11.02
C LEU A 197 -12.61 -3.44 -9.89
N LEU A 198 -11.35 -3.66 -10.25
CA LEU A 198 -10.22 -3.62 -9.31
C LEU A 198 -9.82 -2.15 -9.15
N SER A 199 -10.12 -1.59 -8.00
CA SER A 199 -9.98 -0.16 -7.73
C SER A 199 -8.89 0.11 -6.69
N HIS A 200 -8.05 1.09 -6.99
CA HIS A 200 -7.12 1.63 -6.00
C HIS A 200 -7.38 3.13 -5.74
N MET A 201 -8.68 3.53 -5.65
CA MET A 201 -9.11 4.92 -5.38
C MET A 201 -9.37 5.22 -3.91
N GLY A 202 -9.33 4.20 -3.04
CA GLY A 202 -9.74 4.34 -1.65
C GLY A 202 -11.25 4.31 -1.44
N TYR A 203 -11.68 4.03 -0.20
CA TYR A 203 -13.09 3.82 0.15
C TYR A 203 -13.99 4.97 -0.29
N ASP A 204 -13.59 6.21 -0.04
CA ASP A 204 -14.43 7.38 -0.37
C ASP A 204 -14.59 7.57 -1.90
N GLY A 205 -13.54 7.27 -2.68
CA GLY A 205 -13.58 7.28 -4.14
C GLY A 205 -14.51 6.19 -4.66
N ASP A 206 -14.33 4.97 -4.18
CA ASP A 206 -15.09 3.79 -4.54
C ASP A 206 -16.57 3.94 -4.19
N LYS A 207 -16.88 4.49 -3.01
CA LYS A 207 -18.25 4.74 -2.56
C LYS A 207 -18.96 5.75 -3.44
N ARG A 208 -18.30 6.87 -3.75
CA ARG A 208 -18.85 7.88 -4.68
C ARG A 208 -19.11 7.30 -6.07
N LEU A 209 -18.22 6.44 -6.56
CA LEU A 209 -18.44 5.74 -7.82
C LEU A 209 -19.61 4.75 -7.74
N ALA A 210 -19.68 3.94 -6.67
CA ALA A 210 -20.78 2.99 -6.47
C ALA A 210 -22.16 3.70 -6.38
N GLU A 211 -22.24 4.89 -5.77
CA GLU A 211 -23.46 5.73 -5.73
C GLU A 211 -23.91 6.20 -7.12
N MET A 212 -22.97 6.34 -8.07
CA MET A 212 -23.29 6.65 -9.47
C MET A 212 -23.85 5.45 -10.24
N GLN A 213 -23.88 4.25 -9.61
CA GLN A 213 -24.32 2.98 -10.22
C GLN A 213 -23.58 2.70 -11.55
N PRO A 214 -22.25 2.53 -11.51
CA PRO A 214 -21.52 2.05 -12.67
C PRO A 214 -22.02 0.66 -13.07
N ALA A 215 -21.83 0.27 -14.32
CA ALA A 215 -22.33 -1.01 -14.81
C ALA A 215 -21.52 -2.23 -14.29
N CYS A 216 -20.62 -2.07 -13.31
CA CYS A 216 -19.93 -3.19 -12.67
C CYS A 216 -20.78 -3.80 -11.53
N ASN A 217 -20.57 -5.09 -11.27
CA ASN A 217 -21.27 -5.83 -10.23
C ASN A 217 -20.53 -5.75 -8.89
N TRP A 218 -19.19 -5.65 -8.94
CA TRP A 218 -18.34 -5.62 -7.78
C TRP A 218 -17.20 -4.60 -7.95
N ILE A 219 -16.97 -3.77 -6.95
CA ILE A 219 -15.79 -2.94 -6.79
C ILE A 219 -14.94 -3.61 -5.69
N ALA A 220 -13.82 -4.20 -6.09
CA ALA A 220 -12.80 -4.69 -5.17
C ALA A 220 -11.78 -3.57 -4.97
N GLY A 221 -11.85 -2.89 -3.82
CA GLY A 221 -11.11 -1.67 -3.53
C GLY A 221 -9.80 -1.88 -2.79
N GLY A 222 -8.98 -0.81 -2.73
CA GLY A 222 -7.71 -0.70 -2.01
C GLY A 222 -7.41 0.73 -1.57
N HIS A 223 -6.15 1.05 -1.29
CA HIS A 223 -5.56 2.36 -0.99
C HIS A 223 -5.82 2.90 0.42
N SER A 224 -7.04 2.96 0.88
CA SER A 224 -7.37 3.59 2.18
C SER A 224 -7.20 2.68 3.39
N HIS A 225 -6.86 1.40 3.17
CA HIS A 225 -6.66 0.37 4.20
C HIS A 225 -7.87 0.14 5.10
N ASP A 226 -9.07 0.38 4.60
CA ASP A 226 -10.30 0.14 5.34
C ASP A 226 -10.70 -1.34 5.30
N ILE A 227 -11.58 -1.74 6.20
CA ILE A 227 -12.28 -3.00 6.12
C ILE A 227 -13.74 -2.70 5.74
N VAL A 228 -14.11 -3.07 4.52
CA VAL A 228 -15.40 -2.75 3.93
C VAL A 228 -16.01 -4.00 3.32
N GLY A 229 -17.31 -4.17 3.47
CA GLY A 229 -18.12 -5.19 2.82
C GLY A 229 -19.56 -4.72 2.86
N GLU A 230 -20.01 -3.98 1.83
CA GLU A 230 -21.35 -3.40 1.76
C GLU A 230 -21.91 -3.38 0.34
N ASP A 231 -23.22 -3.35 0.22
CA ASP A 231 -23.92 -3.20 -1.05
C ASP A 231 -24.45 -1.76 -1.20
N ILE A 232 -24.09 -1.12 -2.32
CA ILE A 232 -24.56 0.21 -2.68
C ILE A 232 -25.36 0.10 -3.98
N GLY A 233 -26.68 0.07 -3.85
CA GLY A 233 -27.57 -0.21 -4.99
C GLY A 233 -27.37 -1.62 -5.51
N THR A 234 -26.86 -1.77 -6.73
CA THR A 234 -26.58 -3.07 -7.38
C THR A 234 -25.09 -3.45 -7.34
N VAL A 235 -24.27 -2.62 -6.73
CA VAL A 235 -22.81 -2.80 -6.68
C VAL A 235 -22.40 -3.30 -5.31
N HIS A 236 -21.66 -4.42 -5.24
CA HIS A 236 -20.95 -4.81 -4.03
C HIS A 236 -19.64 -4.03 -3.93
N LEU A 237 -19.34 -3.47 -2.76
CA LEU A 237 -18.06 -2.77 -2.47
C LEU A 237 -17.33 -3.50 -1.36
N SER A 238 -16.06 -3.87 -1.58
CA SER A 238 -15.22 -4.48 -0.55
C SER A 238 -13.81 -3.93 -0.52
N GLN A 239 -13.19 -3.90 0.66
CA GLN A 239 -11.79 -3.60 0.88
C GLN A 239 -11.28 -4.38 2.11
N ASN A 240 -10.02 -4.86 2.11
CA ASN A 240 -9.53 -5.90 3.01
C ASN A 240 -8.49 -5.44 4.03
N ARG A 241 -8.45 -4.17 4.43
CA ARG A 241 -7.31 -3.59 5.15
C ARG A 241 -6.02 -3.72 4.34
N LYS A 242 -4.89 -3.70 5.03
CA LYS A 242 -3.56 -3.90 4.47
C LYS A 242 -2.89 -5.13 5.07
N ASP A 243 -1.69 -5.45 4.53
CA ASP A 243 -0.79 -6.50 5.01
C ASP A 243 -1.42 -7.91 4.94
N ILE A 244 -2.35 -8.15 4.00
CA ILE A 244 -3.04 -9.44 3.76
C ILE A 244 -3.71 -9.99 5.04
N ARG A 245 -4.21 -9.12 5.92
CA ARG A 245 -4.90 -9.58 7.14
C ARG A 245 -6.23 -10.22 6.82
N TYR A 246 -6.93 -9.66 5.86
CA TYR A 246 -8.21 -10.13 5.37
C TYR A 246 -8.17 -10.32 3.87
N VAL A 247 -9.03 -11.16 3.38
CA VAL A 247 -9.34 -11.34 1.96
C VAL A 247 -10.84 -11.37 1.77
N THR A 248 -11.35 -10.83 0.66
CA THR A 248 -12.75 -11.01 0.28
C THR A 248 -12.87 -12.21 -0.65
N ILE A 249 -13.84 -13.06 -0.40
CA ILE A 249 -14.19 -14.20 -1.24
C ILE A 249 -15.60 -13.97 -1.77
N ALA A 250 -15.72 -13.81 -3.08
CA ALA A 250 -17.00 -13.84 -3.79
C ALA A 250 -17.25 -15.26 -4.25
N HIS A 251 -18.37 -15.86 -3.83
CA HIS A 251 -18.86 -17.12 -4.34
C HIS A 251 -19.97 -16.86 -5.35
N LEU A 252 -19.65 -17.02 -6.62
CA LEU A 252 -20.61 -16.96 -7.71
C LEU A 252 -21.10 -18.35 -8.04
N LYS A 253 -22.41 -18.50 -8.15
CA LYS A 253 -23.03 -19.68 -8.74
C LYS A 253 -23.43 -19.35 -10.18
N THR A 254 -23.02 -20.18 -11.11
CA THR A 254 -23.32 -19.99 -12.53
C THR A 254 -24.17 -21.12 -13.05
N LYS A 255 -25.03 -20.83 -14.00
CA LYS A 255 -25.87 -21.83 -14.65
C LYS A 255 -26.31 -21.34 -16.04
N GLY A 256 -26.04 -22.15 -17.07
CA GLY A 256 -26.48 -21.82 -18.42
C GLY A 256 -25.82 -20.58 -19.02
N GLY A 257 -24.64 -20.19 -18.56
CA GLY A 257 -23.95 -18.97 -18.99
C GLY A 257 -24.38 -17.69 -18.25
N GLU A 258 -25.10 -17.83 -17.13
CA GLU A 258 -25.54 -16.69 -16.33
C GLU A 258 -25.10 -16.85 -14.87
N VAL A 259 -24.83 -15.74 -14.18
CA VAL A 259 -24.63 -15.71 -12.73
C VAL A 259 -26.00 -15.73 -12.03
N VAL A 260 -26.28 -16.81 -11.28
CA VAL A 260 -27.57 -16.99 -10.60
C VAL A 260 -27.55 -16.53 -9.15
N SER A 261 -26.37 -16.47 -8.54
CA SER A 261 -26.16 -15.82 -7.21
C SER A 261 -24.73 -15.36 -7.03
N ALA A 262 -24.54 -14.34 -6.21
CA ALA A 262 -23.25 -13.85 -5.73
C ALA A 262 -23.34 -13.67 -4.21
N GLU A 263 -22.44 -14.31 -3.48
CA GLU A 263 -22.34 -14.20 -2.02
C GLU A 263 -20.92 -13.76 -1.66
N PHE A 264 -20.79 -12.79 -0.75
CA PHE A 264 -19.50 -12.25 -0.35
C PHE A 264 -19.23 -12.55 1.12
N LYS A 265 -17.97 -12.83 1.42
CA LYS A 265 -17.48 -12.92 2.79
C LYS A 265 -16.05 -12.43 2.92
N GLN A 266 -15.74 -11.80 4.04
CA GLN A 266 -14.37 -11.49 4.41
C GLN A 266 -13.83 -12.55 5.37
N VAL A 267 -12.58 -12.95 5.15
CA VAL A 267 -11.91 -14.00 5.93
C VAL A 267 -10.59 -13.44 6.48
N GLU A 268 -10.33 -13.65 7.77
CA GLU A 268 -9.06 -13.29 8.39
C GLU A 268 -8.05 -14.42 8.22
N LEU A 269 -6.85 -14.13 7.71
CA LEU A 269 -5.85 -15.16 7.37
C LEU A 269 -5.07 -15.72 8.56
N LYS A 270 -5.11 -15.07 9.72
CA LYS A 270 -4.29 -15.48 10.89
C LYS A 270 -4.50 -16.92 11.34
N ASP A 271 -5.69 -17.47 11.10
CA ASP A 271 -6.10 -18.81 11.58
C ASP A 271 -5.78 -19.92 10.56
N TYR A 272 -5.27 -19.58 9.37
CA TYR A 272 -4.86 -20.56 8.36
C TYR A 272 -3.44 -21.07 8.63
N GLU A 273 -3.25 -22.37 8.43
CA GLU A 273 -1.91 -22.98 8.45
C GLU A 273 -1.06 -22.48 7.30
N GLU A 274 0.25 -22.53 7.45
CA GLU A 274 1.17 -22.09 6.40
C GLU A 274 1.42 -23.20 5.38
N ASP A 275 1.27 -22.88 4.09
CA ASP A 275 1.70 -23.76 3.01
C ASP A 275 3.24 -23.88 3.02
N SER A 276 3.73 -25.10 3.12
CA SER A 276 5.16 -25.36 3.27
C SER A 276 6.00 -25.03 2.01
N GLY A 277 5.39 -25.10 0.83
CA GLY A 277 6.03 -24.75 -0.44
C GLY A 277 6.28 -23.26 -0.54
N VAL A 278 5.23 -22.45 -0.32
CA VAL A 278 5.33 -20.99 -0.32
C VAL A 278 6.20 -20.49 0.85
N ARG A 279 6.14 -21.14 2.04
CA ARG A 279 7.04 -20.84 3.16
C ARG A 279 8.51 -21.01 2.76
N ALA A 280 8.86 -22.08 2.05
CA ALA A 280 10.23 -22.28 1.59
C ALA A 280 10.70 -21.18 0.62
N ILE A 281 9.80 -20.62 -0.22
CA ILE A 281 10.13 -19.49 -1.10
C ILE A 281 10.38 -18.23 -0.27
N VAL A 282 9.52 -17.94 0.71
CA VAL A 282 9.70 -16.80 1.64
C VAL A 282 11.04 -16.90 2.37
N ASP A 283 11.37 -18.08 2.88
CA ASP A 283 12.64 -18.30 3.59
C ASP A 283 13.85 -18.12 2.64
N TYR A 284 13.73 -18.52 1.38
CA TYR A 284 14.76 -18.28 0.36
C TYR A 284 14.94 -16.79 0.07
N ILE A 285 13.84 -16.04 -0.13
CA ILE A 285 13.87 -14.57 -0.32
C ILE A 285 14.58 -13.90 0.85
N LYS A 286 14.25 -14.26 2.08
CA LYS A 286 14.86 -13.70 3.30
C LYS A 286 16.34 -14.08 3.47
N ALA A 287 16.76 -15.19 2.93
CA ALA A 287 18.15 -15.64 2.97
C ALA A 287 19.01 -15.05 1.85
N PHE A 288 18.42 -14.46 0.82
CA PHE A 288 19.14 -13.98 -0.37
C PHE A 288 20.15 -12.88 -0.03
N ASP A 289 19.76 -11.89 0.79
CA ASP A 289 20.69 -10.93 1.38
C ASP A 289 20.83 -11.12 2.89
N PRO A 290 21.89 -11.81 3.35
CA PRO A 290 22.09 -12.05 4.78
C PRO A 290 22.39 -10.77 5.58
N THR A 291 22.77 -9.66 4.93
CA THR A 291 23.03 -8.39 5.62
C THR A 291 21.77 -7.82 6.23
N LEU A 292 20.62 -8.02 5.60
CA LEU A 292 19.31 -7.62 6.11
C LEU A 292 18.97 -8.33 7.44
N ASN A 293 19.48 -9.54 7.63
CA ASN A 293 19.26 -10.33 8.84
C ASN A 293 20.27 -10.03 9.97
N SER A 294 21.27 -9.17 9.72
CA SER A 294 22.26 -8.82 10.74
C SER A 294 21.58 -8.15 11.94
N VAL A 295 21.93 -8.60 13.14
CA VAL A 295 21.47 -7.98 14.39
C VAL A 295 22.32 -6.75 14.63
N ILE A 296 21.67 -5.58 14.74
CA ILE A 296 22.31 -4.28 14.99
C ILE A 296 22.47 -4.04 16.49
N THR A 297 21.39 -4.26 17.24
CA THR A 297 21.32 -4.05 18.68
C THR A 297 20.18 -4.89 19.27
N ARG A 298 19.73 -4.54 20.48
CA ARG A 298 18.52 -5.10 21.08
C ARG A 298 17.58 -4.00 21.54
N ALA A 299 16.29 -4.23 21.47
CA ALA A 299 15.28 -3.42 22.13
C ALA A 299 15.15 -3.89 23.61
N ASN A 300 15.32 -2.99 24.57
CA ASN A 300 15.23 -3.27 26.00
C ASN A 300 13.78 -3.37 26.49
N ALA A 301 12.84 -2.92 25.69
CA ALA A 301 11.41 -3.02 25.87
C ALA A 301 10.71 -2.98 24.50
N ARG A 302 9.43 -3.33 24.44
CA ARG A 302 8.61 -3.20 23.24
C ARG A 302 8.51 -1.73 22.81
N ALA A 303 8.89 -1.42 21.58
CA ALA A 303 8.62 -0.15 20.93
C ALA A 303 7.27 -0.21 20.21
N THR A 304 6.38 0.73 20.48
CA THR A 304 5.12 0.92 19.74
C THR A 304 5.39 1.76 18.48
N LYS A 305 4.39 1.94 17.64
CA LYS A 305 4.45 2.87 16.50
C LYS A 305 4.84 4.28 16.95
N ASP A 306 4.30 4.77 18.07
CA ASP A 306 4.67 6.07 18.67
C ASP A 306 6.14 6.12 19.09
N GLY A 307 6.62 5.04 19.73
CA GLY A 307 8.04 4.91 20.10
C GLY A 307 8.96 4.93 18.88
N PHE A 308 8.52 4.34 17.77
CA PHE A 308 9.27 4.37 16.53
C PHE A 308 9.22 5.73 15.83
N ALA A 309 8.08 6.43 15.90
CA ALA A 309 7.96 7.79 15.39
C ALA A 309 8.91 8.75 16.15
N ASN A 310 8.96 8.64 17.49
CA ASN A 310 9.92 9.39 18.29
C ASN A 310 11.37 9.03 17.94
N PHE A 311 11.67 7.73 17.79
CA PHE A 311 13.00 7.26 17.37
C PHE A 311 13.42 7.83 16.03
N THR A 312 12.51 7.89 15.04
CA THR A 312 12.80 8.46 13.72
C THR A 312 13.16 9.95 13.82
N VAL A 313 12.42 10.69 14.63
CA VAL A 313 12.70 12.11 14.90
C VAL A 313 14.04 12.27 15.62
N ASP A 314 14.31 11.44 16.64
CA ASP A 314 15.58 11.44 17.38
C ASP A 314 16.76 11.10 16.44
N ALA A 315 16.55 10.22 15.45
CA ALA A 315 17.55 9.89 14.45
C ALA A 315 17.89 11.09 13.56
N LEU A 316 16.87 11.84 13.13
CA LEU A 316 17.09 13.10 12.40
C LEU A 316 17.85 14.14 13.23
N MET A 317 17.63 14.18 14.55
CA MET A 317 18.35 15.09 15.45
C MET A 317 19.81 14.66 15.69
N ALA A 318 20.06 13.35 15.80
CA ALA A 318 21.36 12.81 16.20
C ALA A 318 22.33 12.62 15.02
N TYR A 319 21.85 12.63 13.78
CA TYR A 319 22.69 12.37 12.62
C TYR A 319 23.77 13.46 12.44
N PRO A 320 25.03 13.07 12.18
CA PRO A 320 26.11 14.03 11.98
C PRO A 320 26.08 14.59 10.55
N TYR A 321 25.28 15.62 10.32
CA TYR A 321 25.15 16.23 9.02
C TYR A 321 26.46 16.85 8.53
N ALA A 322 26.69 16.80 7.22
CA ALA A 322 27.77 17.53 6.58
C ALA A 322 27.68 19.04 6.91
N ASP A 323 28.79 19.74 6.87
CA ASP A 323 28.90 21.16 7.16
C ASP A 323 28.60 21.55 8.63
N GLY A 324 28.51 20.56 9.54
CA GLY A 324 28.22 20.79 10.95
C GLY A 324 26.80 21.33 11.21
N PHE A 325 25.85 21.05 10.31
CA PHE A 325 24.46 21.42 10.55
C PHE A 325 23.92 20.63 11.74
N GLU A 326 23.38 21.33 12.72
CA GLU A 326 22.75 20.74 13.91
C GLU A 326 21.29 21.19 13.95
N PRO A 327 20.30 20.32 13.64
CA PRO A 327 18.89 20.68 13.73
C PRO A 327 18.49 20.97 15.20
N GLU A 328 17.57 21.89 15.38
CA GLU A 328 16.94 22.21 16.67
C GLU A 328 15.53 21.62 16.74
N ILE A 329 14.87 21.49 15.58
CA ILE A 329 13.57 20.85 15.45
C ILE A 329 13.66 19.84 14.31
N ALA A 330 13.30 18.58 14.60
CA ALA A 330 13.10 17.56 13.61
C ALA A 330 11.62 17.18 13.53
N ILE A 331 11.12 16.96 12.30
CA ILE A 331 9.70 16.65 12.07
C ILE A 331 9.61 15.47 11.11
N TYR A 332 8.76 14.50 11.46
CA TYR A 332 8.46 13.35 10.60
C TYR A 332 6.96 13.06 10.57
N HIS A 333 6.44 12.53 9.45
CA HIS A 333 5.02 12.26 9.34
C HIS A 333 4.65 10.88 9.92
N TYR A 334 3.58 10.83 10.69
CA TYR A 334 3.18 9.60 11.39
C TYR A 334 2.82 8.45 10.44
N GLY A 335 2.23 8.76 9.29
CA GLY A 335 1.94 7.79 8.22
C GLY A 335 3.19 7.16 7.60
N GLY A 336 4.33 7.86 7.65
CA GLY A 336 5.63 7.35 7.18
C GLY A 336 6.27 6.33 8.10
N VAL A 337 5.83 6.26 9.37
CA VAL A 337 6.23 5.21 10.30
C VAL A 337 5.46 3.95 9.97
N ARG A 338 6.08 3.04 9.21
CA ARG A 338 5.39 1.85 8.69
C ARG A 338 5.33 0.68 9.66
N LEU A 339 6.25 0.58 10.60
CA LEU A 339 6.23 -0.44 11.65
C LEU A 339 5.17 -0.13 12.72
N SER A 340 4.34 -1.12 13.04
CA SER A 340 3.38 -1.02 14.15
C SER A 340 4.06 -1.22 15.50
N GLU A 341 5.10 -2.05 15.55
CA GLU A 341 5.89 -2.33 16.76
C GLU A 341 7.23 -3.01 16.45
N ILE A 342 8.16 -2.90 17.38
CA ILE A 342 9.30 -3.81 17.53
C ILE A 342 9.20 -4.47 18.92
N PRO A 343 9.17 -5.82 19.00
CA PRO A 343 9.14 -6.51 20.27
C PRO A 343 10.45 -6.33 21.04
N GLU A 344 10.42 -6.54 22.35
CA GLU A 344 11.64 -6.68 23.15
C GLU A 344 12.52 -7.80 22.58
N GLY A 345 13.82 -7.55 22.44
CA GLY A 345 14.75 -8.54 21.91
C GLY A 345 15.66 -8.01 20.81
N LYS A 346 16.07 -8.88 19.90
CA LYS A 346 17.00 -8.55 18.81
C LYS A 346 16.34 -7.59 17.81
N VAL A 347 17.07 -6.52 17.46
CA VAL A 347 16.71 -5.59 16.38
C VAL A 347 17.63 -5.88 15.20
N LYS A 348 17.05 -6.25 14.07
CA LYS A 348 17.75 -6.52 12.83
C LYS A 348 17.81 -5.29 11.93
N ARG A 349 18.74 -5.28 10.98
CA ARG A 349 18.85 -4.22 9.98
C ARG A 349 17.55 -4.05 9.20
N VAL A 350 16.93 -5.14 8.77
CA VAL A 350 15.65 -5.12 8.04
C VAL A 350 14.52 -4.45 8.83
N ASP A 351 14.48 -4.57 10.14
CA ASP A 351 13.45 -3.95 10.98
C ASP A 351 13.52 -2.41 10.87
N ILE A 352 14.73 -1.85 10.78
CA ILE A 352 14.93 -0.41 10.62
C ILE A 352 14.58 0.04 9.20
N LEU A 353 14.99 -0.72 8.19
CA LEU A 353 14.71 -0.40 6.79
C LEU A 353 13.20 -0.44 6.48
N ASN A 354 12.48 -1.38 7.07
CA ASN A 354 11.04 -1.51 6.90
C ASN A 354 10.24 -0.35 7.53
N ASN A 355 10.86 0.45 8.40
CA ASN A 355 10.18 1.62 8.96
C ASN A 355 10.03 2.77 7.96
N ASP A 356 10.97 2.92 7.02
CA ASP A 356 10.89 3.90 5.94
C ASP A 356 11.18 3.22 4.58
N PRO A 357 10.22 2.44 4.03
CA PRO A 357 10.42 1.73 2.77
C PRO A 357 10.55 2.67 1.56
N PHE A 358 10.18 3.95 1.72
CA PHE A 358 10.25 4.99 0.70
C PHE A 358 11.66 5.48 0.42
N VAL A 359 12.62 5.17 1.29
CA VAL A 359 13.99 5.71 1.23
C VAL A 359 13.98 7.24 1.22
N SER A 360 13.20 7.80 2.15
CA SER A 360 12.92 9.24 2.22
C SER A 360 14.21 10.06 2.30
N THR A 361 14.35 11.07 1.42
CA THR A 361 15.45 12.04 1.45
C THR A 361 15.23 13.03 2.59
N ILE A 362 16.31 13.47 3.25
CA ILE A 362 16.24 14.48 4.30
C ILE A 362 16.38 15.88 3.70
N TYR A 363 15.51 16.78 4.11
CA TYR A 363 15.60 18.23 3.90
C TYR A 363 16.03 18.92 5.16
N ILE A 364 16.99 19.84 5.06
CA ILE A 364 17.49 20.67 6.16
C ILE A 364 17.45 22.15 5.79
N GLY A 365 17.31 23.03 6.78
CA GLY A 365 17.32 24.47 6.58
C GLY A 365 16.82 25.25 7.80
N GLU A 366 16.33 26.47 7.55
CA GLU A 366 15.85 27.37 8.61
C GLU A 366 14.41 27.78 8.37
N MET A 367 13.55 27.67 9.40
CA MET A 367 12.16 28.09 9.36
C MET A 367 11.79 28.91 10.60
N ALA A 368 10.98 29.94 10.42
CA ALA A 368 10.37 30.65 11.55
C ALA A 368 9.34 29.74 12.22
N LEU A 369 9.17 29.84 13.54
CA LEU A 369 8.19 29.03 14.29
C LEU A 369 6.78 29.21 13.74
N ALA A 370 6.42 30.40 13.30
CA ALA A 370 5.13 30.69 12.65
C ALA A 370 4.91 29.89 11.37
N GLU A 371 5.95 29.67 10.54
CA GLU A 371 5.88 28.86 9.33
C GLU A 371 5.70 27.37 9.66
N ILE A 372 6.37 26.90 10.74
CA ILE A 372 6.22 25.53 11.24
C ILE A 372 4.79 25.30 11.71
N ARG A 373 4.22 26.22 12.50
CA ARG A 373 2.82 26.14 12.94
C ARG A 373 1.87 26.07 11.77
N GLN A 374 2.08 26.88 10.75
CA GLN A 374 1.16 27.00 9.62
C GLN A 374 1.06 25.68 8.87
N PHE A 375 2.16 25.06 8.46
CA PHE A 375 2.06 23.82 7.70
C PHE A 375 1.56 22.63 8.55
N ILE A 376 1.79 22.61 9.85
CA ILE A 376 1.22 21.62 10.77
C ILE A 376 -0.30 21.80 10.84
N LEU A 377 -0.76 23.05 10.98
CA LEU A 377 -2.19 23.40 11.01
C LEU A 377 -2.90 23.01 9.71
N ASP A 378 -2.30 23.37 8.58
CA ASP A 378 -2.84 23.06 7.25
C ASP A 378 -2.94 21.54 7.05
N LYS A 379 -1.90 20.78 7.45
CA LYS A 379 -1.92 19.32 7.36
C LYS A 379 -2.99 18.69 8.26
N TYR A 380 -3.13 19.18 9.47
CA TYR A 380 -4.14 18.65 10.39
C TYR A 380 -5.55 18.83 9.82
N ASN A 381 -5.88 20.06 9.38
CA ASN A 381 -7.21 20.39 8.88
C ASN A 381 -7.54 19.66 7.57
N ASN A 382 -6.59 19.55 6.65
CA ASN A 382 -6.80 18.78 5.41
C ASN A 382 -6.97 17.28 5.71
N GLY A 383 -6.17 16.73 6.63
CA GLY A 383 -6.25 15.32 7.00
C GLY A 383 -7.55 14.96 7.74
N THR A 384 -8.06 15.84 8.59
CA THR A 384 -9.34 15.62 9.31
C THR A 384 -10.56 15.84 8.43
N ALA A 385 -10.50 16.78 7.49
CA ALA A 385 -11.58 17.02 6.53
C ALA A 385 -11.81 15.84 5.58
N GLU A 386 -10.72 15.19 5.14
CA GLU A 386 -10.77 14.02 4.27
C GLU A 386 -11.26 12.74 4.99
N ARG A 387 -11.07 12.65 6.31
CA ARG A 387 -11.36 11.44 7.10
C ARG A 387 -11.94 11.77 8.49
N PRO A 388 -13.15 12.30 8.56
CA PRO A 388 -13.74 12.79 9.81
C PRO A 388 -14.00 11.71 10.86
N ASP A 389 -14.01 10.43 10.48
CA ASP A 389 -14.25 9.25 11.32
C ASP A 389 -12.98 8.50 11.75
N LYS A 390 -11.79 8.93 11.29
CA LYS A 390 -10.53 8.25 11.58
C LYS A 390 -9.73 8.92 12.70
N GLU A 391 -8.98 8.07 13.38
CA GLU A 391 -8.07 8.49 14.44
C GLU A 391 -7.17 9.65 13.98
N SER A 392 -7.26 10.78 14.64
CA SER A 392 -6.53 12.02 14.38
C SER A 392 -5.00 11.87 14.30
N HIS A 393 -4.45 10.75 14.83
CA HIS A 393 -3.03 10.42 14.80
C HIS A 393 -2.38 10.47 13.42
N TYR A 394 -3.12 10.18 12.35
CA TYR A 394 -2.60 10.24 10.98
C TYR A 394 -2.56 11.65 10.41
N ALA A 395 -3.30 12.58 11.00
CA ALA A 395 -3.41 13.94 10.50
C ALA A 395 -2.26 14.86 10.90
N TYR A 396 -1.44 14.50 11.88
CA TYR A 396 -0.37 15.37 12.36
C TYR A 396 1.02 14.76 12.30
N PHE A 397 2.02 15.61 12.49
CA PHE A 397 3.42 15.26 12.44
C PHE A 397 3.98 14.95 13.84
N ARG A 398 5.01 14.11 13.90
CA ARG A 398 5.86 13.94 15.07
C ARG A 398 7.01 14.95 15.04
N ALA A 399 7.31 15.54 16.18
CA ALA A 399 8.44 16.42 16.37
C ALA A 399 9.17 16.07 17.68
N ASN A 400 10.48 16.39 17.75
CA ASN A 400 11.26 16.25 18.99
C ASN A 400 10.82 17.24 20.08
N VAL A 401 10.09 18.29 19.72
CA VAL A 401 9.52 19.27 20.64
C VAL A 401 8.02 19.04 20.78
N PRO A 402 7.46 19.07 22.01
CA PRO A 402 6.02 18.97 22.22
C PRO A 402 5.27 20.13 21.60
N TYR A 403 4.07 19.87 21.12
CA TYR A 403 3.13 20.92 20.72
C TYR A 403 1.67 20.49 20.94
N GLU A 404 0.81 21.48 21.11
CA GLU A 404 -0.64 21.31 21.25
C GLU A 404 -1.36 21.69 19.95
N ILE A 405 -2.31 20.87 19.57
CA ILE A 405 -3.29 21.15 18.52
C ILE A 405 -4.53 21.68 19.18
N VAL A 406 -4.83 22.95 19.00
CA VAL A 406 -5.98 23.61 19.63
C VAL A 406 -7.20 23.48 18.72
N LEU A 407 -8.16 22.69 19.17
CA LEU A 407 -9.40 22.43 18.43
C LEU A 407 -10.43 23.56 18.60
N GLY A 408 -11.24 23.80 17.57
CA GLY A 408 -12.39 24.68 17.62
C GLY A 408 -13.51 24.17 18.54
N ASN A 409 -14.42 25.04 18.92
CA ASN A 409 -15.55 24.70 19.82
C ASN A 409 -16.75 24.06 19.10
N GLU A 410 -16.66 23.71 17.84
CA GLU A 410 -17.78 23.13 17.09
C GLU A 410 -18.01 21.66 17.52
N PRO A 411 -19.28 21.26 17.70
CA PRO A 411 -19.64 19.92 18.18
C PRO A 411 -19.57 18.82 17.12
N GLU A 412 -18.77 18.99 16.10
CA GLU A 412 -18.60 18.02 15.01
C GLU A 412 -17.67 16.86 15.41
N THR A 413 -17.81 15.75 14.77
CA THR A 413 -17.10 14.49 15.06
C THR A 413 -15.58 14.58 14.84
N ALA A 414 -15.11 15.62 14.10
CA ALA A 414 -13.70 15.95 13.92
C ALA A 414 -13.55 17.48 13.75
N PRO A 415 -13.45 18.26 14.83
CA PRO A 415 -13.32 19.70 14.73
C PRO A 415 -12.00 20.11 14.12
N ASP A 416 -12.03 21.14 13.26
CA ASP A 416 -10.82 21.75 12.73
C ASP A 416 -9.94 22.31 13.86
N ALA A 417 -8.63 22.21 13.70
CA ALA A 417 -7.69 22.92 14.53
C ALA A 417 -7.71 24.42 14.20
N VAL A 418 -7.71 25.25 15.22
CA VAL A 418 -7.70 26.72 15.10
C VAL A 418 -6.33 27.32 15.41
N ASP A 419 -5.43 26.54 16.04
CA ASP A 419 -4.08 27.00 16.39
C ASP A 419 -3.16 25.81 16.69
N ILE A 420 -1.87 26.01 16.51
CA ILE A 420 -0.80 25.09 16.93
C ILE A 420 0.08 25.82 17.94
N ARG A 421 0.23 25.28 19.15
CA ARG A 421 0.99 25.90 20.23
C ARG A 421 2.24 25.12 20.57
N PHE A 422 3.37 25.80 20.52
CA PHE A 422 4.64 25.33 21.02
C PHE A 422 4.99 26.11 22.29
N ASP A 423 5.51 25.44 23.31
CA ASP A 423 6.06 26.10 24.49
C ASP A 423 7.58 26.36 24.34
N ILE A 424 7.91 27.07 23.25
CA ILE A 424 9.29 27.50 22.92
C ILE A 424 9.29 28.93 22.42
N GLU A 425 10.46 29.56 22.40
CA GLU A 425 10.66 30.95 21.98
C GLU A 425 10.23 31.20 20.53
N GLU A 426 9.64 32.37 20.25
CA GLU A 426 9.25 32.78 18.92
C GLU A 426 10.49 33.28 18.15
N ARG A 427 11.08 32.44 17.32
CA ARG A 427 12.26 32.73 16.49
C ARG A 427 12.38 31.78 15.28
N THR A 428 13.42 31.94 14.53
CA THR A 428 13.83 30.99 13.47
C THR A 428 14.60 29.83 14.07
N TYR A 429 14.30 28.62 13.60
CA TYR A 429 14.92 27.36 14.03
C TYR A 429 15.57 26.64 12.85
N ARG A 430 16.68 25.96 13.08
CA ARG A 430 17.23 24.97 12.16
C ARG A 430 16.38 23.72 12.22
N VAL A 431 15.89 23.30 11.04
CA VAL A 431 14.93 22.19 10.95
C VAL A 431 15.50 21.05 10.11
N ALA A 432 15.10 19.81 10.43
CA ALA A 432 15.29 18.62 9.62
C ALA A 432 13.95 17.88 9.42
N MET A 433 13.66 17.43 8.20
CA MET A 433 12.43 16.70 7.89
C MET A 433 12.63 15.82 6.65
N CYS A 434 11.69 14.90 6.36
CA CYS A 434 11.74 14.13 5.13
C CYS A 434 11.18 14.92 3.93
N ASN A 435 11.56 14.50 2.72
CA ASN A 435 11.09 15.09 1.46
C ASN A 435 9.56 15.09 1.36
N TYR A 436 8.88 14.04 1.83
CA TYR A 436 7.42 13.98 1.80
C TYR A 436 6.76 15.18 2.48
N ILE A 437 7.29 15.62 3.63
CA ILE A 437 6.79 16.83 4.31
C ILE A 437 7.14 18.08 3.50
N ALA A 438 8.41 18.23 3.12
CA ALA A 438 8.89 19.43 2.43
C ALA A 438 8.18 19.65 1.10
N GLU A 439 7.99 18.61 0.31
CA GLU A 439 7.49 18.71 -1.06
C GLU A 439 5.97 18.79 -1.14
N ASN A 440 5.23 18.22 -0.16
CA ASN A 440 3.77 18.11 -0.24
C ASN A 440 3.02 19.06 0.69
N TYR A 441 3.61 19.48 1.81
CA TYR A 441 2.90 20.27 2.83
C TYR A 441 3.47 21.66 3.07
N ILE A 442 4.63 21.96 2.54
CA ILE A 442 5.24 23.28 2.64
C ILE A 442 5.14 23.99 1.30
N ASN A 443 4.86 25.31 1.35
CA ASN A 443 4.81 26.12 0.13
C ASN A 443 6.11 25.98 -0.68
N LYS A 444 6.00 25.67 -1.97
CA LYS A 444 7.15 25.40 -2.87
C LYS A 444 8.18 26.54 -2.90
N GLU A 445 7.72 27.80 -2.81
CA GLU A 445 8.60 28.96 -2.78
C GLU A 445 9.40 29.03 -1.46
N LEU A 446 8.75 28.68 -0.34
CA LEU A 446 9.40 28.61 0.97
C LEU A 446 10.44 27.48 1.00
N VAL A 447 10.12 26.32 0.46
CA VAL A 447 11.06 25.21 0.33
C VAL A 447 12.27 25.64 -0.49
N ALA A 448 12.06 26.20 -1.69
CA ALA A 448 13.13 26.60 -2.59
C ALA A 448 14.09 27.66 -1.99
N ASN A 449 13.58 28.54 -1.11
CA ASN A 449 14.36 29.61 -0.51
C ASN A 449 15.02 29.26 0.85
N LYS A 450 14.49 28.27 1.59
CA LYS A 450 14.88 28.02 2.99
C LYS A 450 15.35 26.61 3.27
N LEU A 451 14.93 25.63 2.49
CA LEU A 451 15.24 24.23 2.69
C LEU A 451 16.08 23.70 1.54
N ARG A 452 16.90 22.72 1.82
CA ARG A 452 17.66 22.00 0.79
C ARG A 452 17.66 20.51 1.04
N PRO A 453 17.49 19.67 0.01
CA PRO A 453 17.69 18.24 0.14
C PRO A 453 19.18 17.94 0.37
N ILE A 454 19.45 16.85 1.06
CA ILE A 454 20.79 16.28 1.20
C ILE A 454 20.78 14.85 0.66
N SER A 455 21.96 14.30 0.40
CA SER A 455 22.10 12.93 -0.12
C SER A 455 21.79 11.85 0.92
N THR A 456 21.72 12.21 2.21
CA THR A 456 21.40 11.29 3.30
C THR A 456 19.90 11.01 3.33
N THR A 457 19.57 9.76 3.60
CA THR A 457 18.19 9.29 3.74
C THR A 457 17.79 9.15 5.22
N VAL A 458 16.49 9.13 5.48
CA VAL A 458 15.96 8.86 6.83
C VAL A 458 16.40 7.47 7.31
N ARG A 459 16.47 6.48 6.42
CA ARG A 459 17.01 5.13 6.72
C ARG A 459 18.43 5.18 7.26
N GLU A 460 19.32 5.96 6.62
CA GLU A 460 20.71 6.08 7.05
C GLU A 460 20.82 6.77 8.41
N ALA A 461 20.00 7.79 8.67
CA ALA A 461 19.95 8.44 9.97
C ALA A 461 19.45 7.48 11.05
N MET A 462 18.40 6.69 10.78
CA MET A 462 17.88 5.68 11.70
C MET A 462 18.90 4.57 11.99
N LEU A 463 19.58 4.06 10.96
CA LEU A 463 20.63 3.05 11.13
C LEU A 463 21.78 3.60 11.96
N TYR A 464 22.25 4.81 11.69
CA TYR A 464 23.30 5.47 12.46
C TYR A 464 22.95 5.55 13.96
N LEU A 465 21.75 6.02 14.29
CA LEU A 465 21.34 6.10 15.68
C LEU A 465 21.18 4.72 16.32
N MET A 466 20.55 3.76 15.60
CA MET A 466 20.32 2.41 16.13
C MET A 466 21.64 1.66 16.39
N GLU A 467 22.61 1.79 15.48
CA GLU A 467 23.96 1.21 15.64
C GLU A 467 24.72 1.84 16.82
N SER A 468 24.49 3.12 17.12
CA SER A 468 25.16 3.82 18.20
C SER A 468 24.78 3.30 19.61
N TYR A 469 23.66 2.61 19.76
CA TYR A 469 23.27 1.99 21.03
C TYR A 469 24.09 0.75 21.37
N GLY A 470 24.71 0.09 20.39
CA GLY A 470 25.60 -1.05 20.59
C GLY A 470 25.03 -2.11 21.53
N ASP A 471 25.84 -2.57 22.48
CA ASP A 471 25.48 -3.59 23.48
C ASP A 471 24.55 -3.05 24.59
N GLU A 472 24.47 -1.73 24.78
CA GLU A 472 23.57 -1.12 25.78
C GLU A 472 22.10 -1.30 25.42
N GLY A 473 21.81 -1.37 24.14
CA GLY A 473 20.49 -1.59 23.58
C GLY A 473 19.65 -0.31 23.52
N PHE A 474 18.62 -0.38 22.72
CA PHE A 474 17.63 0.68 22.50
C PHE A 474 16.51 0.60 23.54
N THR A 475 16.29 1.69 24.27
CA THR A 475 15.14 1.83 25.16
C THR A 475 14.13 2.78 24.55
N PRO A 476 12.99 2.29 24.06
CA PRO A 476 12.02 3.13 23.33
C PRO A 476 11.31 4.10 24.24
N ASN A 477 11.11 5.32 23.75
CA ASN A 477 10.20 6.30 24.36
C ASN A 477 8.84 6.24 23.63
N ASN A 478 7.87 5.56 24.21
CA ASN A 478 6.54 5.40 23.65
C ASN A 478 5.58 6.57 23.97
N THR A 479 6.08 7.67 24.56
CA THR A 479 5.25 8.81 24.96
C THR A 479 4.86 9.64 23.73
N VAL A 480 3.58 9.95 23.61
CA VAL A 480 3.09 10.88 22.61
C VAL A 480 3.37 12.30 23.05
N LEU A 481 4.15 13.05 22.29
CA LEU A 481 4.57 14.43 22.58
C LEU A 481 3.60 15.49 22.01
N GLN A 482 2.70 15.08 21.14
CA GLN A 482 1.70 15.92 20.50
C GLN A 482 0.32 15.62 21.10
N THR A 483 -0.42 16.66 21.47
CA THR A 483 -1.71 16.52 22.13
C THR A 483 -2.76 17.43 21.53
N GLU A 484 -4.00 16.98 21.51
CA GLU A 484 -5.17 17.79 21.17
C GLU A 484 -5.75 18.42 22.43
N VAL A 485 -6.07 19.70 22.36
CA VAL A 485 -6.70 20.45 23.44
C VAL A 485 -7.90 21.22 22.93
N THR A 486 -9.02 21.20 23.64
CA THR A 486 -10.21 22.00 23.30
C THR A 486 -10.02 23.43 23.79
N LYS A 487 -10.47 24.43 23.00
CA LYS A 487 -10.34 25.84 23.31
C LYS A 487 -11.14 26.27 24.54
#